data_32234718349b7283dbadf985dec4603f
#
_entry.id   32234718349b7283dbadf985dec4603f
#
_cell.length_a   1.000
_cell.length_b   1.000
_cell.length_c   1.000
_cell.angle_alpha   90.00
_cell.angle_beta   90.00
_cell.angle_gamma   90.00
#
_symmetry.space_group_name_H-M   'P 1'
#
loop_
_entity.id
_entity.type
_entity.pdbx_description
1 polymer ?
#
loop_
_entity_poly.entity_id
_entity_poly.type
_entity_poly.pdbx_seq_one_letter_code
_entity_poly.pdbx_strand_id
1 'polypeptide(L)'
;MNETSRTQLEDRDTRTDEPDTRSTIAWLEEEFPGWGVDVDETATWEGDLRVLWIARREGHHPQAELTPAKLHTRLAEYLEREERRRALSN
;
A
#
# COMPACT_ATOMS: atom_id res chain seq x y z
N MET A 1 -13.71 2.34 32.00
CA MET A 1 -13.36 1.85 31.62
C MET A 1 -12.55 1.95 30.61
N ASN A 2 -11.82 1.55 30.26
CA ASN A 2 -10.97 1.69 29.37
C ASN A 2 -10.75 0.51 28.68
N GLU A 3 -11.62 -0.24 28.53
CA GLU A 3 -11.48 -1.44 27.85
C GLU A 3 -11.13 -1.15 26.47
N THR A 4 -11.58 -0.10 25.92
CA THR A 4 -11.23 0.14 24.54
C THR A 4 -9.78 0.31 24.35
N SER A 5 -9.10 0.94 25.22
CA SER A 5 -7.69 1.10 25.02
C SER A 5 -6.98 -0.20 25.08
N ARG A 6 -7.45 -1.11 25.89
CA ARG A 6 -6.79 -2.36 25.93
C ARG A 6 -6.91 -3.09 24.67
N THR A 7 -8.06 -3.03 24.06
CA THR A 7 -8.29 -3.70 22.83
C THR A 7 -7.35 -3.21 21.77
N GLN A 8 -7.08 -1.94 21.76
CA GLN A 8 -6.19 -1.44 20.78
C GLN A 8 -4.81 -1.97 20.92
N LEU A 9 -4.37 -2.22 22.11
CA LEU A 9 -3.08 -2.76 22.29
C LEU A 9 -2.96 -4.12 21.68
N GLU A 10 -3.98 -4.91 21.80
CA GLU A 10 -3.93 -6.22 21.27
C GLU A 10 -3.94 -6.21 19.78
N ASP A 11 -4.59 -5.24 19.20
CA ASP A 11 -4.69 -5.20 17.77
C ASP A 11 -3.37 -4.98 17.10
N ARG A 12 -2.43 -4.45 17.78
CA ARG A 12 -1.18 -4.18 17.14
C ARG A 12 -0.42 -5.39 16.75
N ASP A 13 -0.75 -6.52 17.29
CA ASP A 13 -0.01 -7.72 17.01
C ASP A 13 -0.39 -8.37 15.71
N THR A 14 -1.48 -7.98 15.09
CA THR A 14 -1.92 -8.66 13.89
C THR A 14 -2.03 -7.68 12.77
N ARG A 15 -0.94 -7.18 12.32
CA ARG A 15 -0.97 -6.13 11.35
C ARG A 15 -1.63 -6.44 10.07
N THR A 16 -1.31 -7.53 9.43
CA THR A 16 -1.91 -7.84 8.15
C THR A 16 -3.35 -8.23 8.28
N ASP A 17 -3.74 -8.73 9.44
CA ASP A 17 -5.12 -9.14 9.63
C ASP A 17 -5.98 -8.08 10.22
N GLU A 18 -5.41 -6.95 10.57
CA GLU A 18 -6.18 -5.90 11.19
C GLU A 18 -7.17 -5.31 10.23
N PRO A 19 -8.36 -4.99 10.71
CA PRO A 19 -9.35 -4.36 9.84
C PRO A 19 -8.83 -3.08 9.18
N ASP A 20 -8.00 -2.32 9.89
CA ASP A 20 -7.45 -1.11 9.32
C ASP A 20 -6.57 -1.39 8.13
N THR A 21 -5.75 -2.42 8.21
CA THR A 21 -4.88 -2.77 7.10
C THR A 21 -5.72 -3.23 5.93
N ARG A 22 -6.69 -4.08 6.17
CA ARG A 22 -7.54 -4.55 5.08
C ARG A 22 -8.34 -3.42 4.46
N SER A 23 -8.83 -2.51 5.28
CA SER A 23 -9.57 -1.37 4.76
C SER A 23 -8.69 -0.48 3.92
N THR A 24 -7.47 -0.30 4.36
CA THR A 24 -6.53 0.53 3.60
C THR A 24 -6.17 -0.11 2.27
N ILE A 25 -5.99 -1.43 2.27
CA ILE A 25 -5.72 -2.14 1.03
C ILE A 25 -6.90 -1.98 0.09
N ALA A 26 -8.11 -2.17 0.59
CA ALA A 26 -9.30 -2.05 -0.23
C ALA A 26 -9.43 -0.64 -0.79
N TRP A 27 -9.11 0.36 0.02
CA TRP A 27 -9.17 1.73 -0.43
C TRP A 27 -8.18 2.00 -1.56
N LEU A 28 -6.97 1.48 -1.41
CA LEU A 28 -5.97 1.66 -2.47
C LEU A 28 -6.40 0.94 -3.75
N GLU A 29 -6.95 -0.24 -3.61
CA GLU A 29 -7.39 -0.99 -4.78
C GLU A 29 -8.58 -0.34 -5.46
N GLU A 30 -9.39 0.36 -4.70
CA GLU A 30 -10.47 1.10 -5.27
C GLU A 30 -9.99 2.35 -6.00
N GLU A 31 -8.99 3.01 -5.43
CA GLU A 31 -8.44 4.21 -6.05
C GLU A 31 -7.70 3.87 -7.34
N PHE A 32 -7.13 2.69 -7.41
CA PHE A 32 -6.33 2.29 -8.57
C PHE A 32 -6.82 0.95 -9.09
N PRO A 33 -7.92 0.95 -9.84
CA PRO A 33 -8.49 -0.32 -10.33
C PRO A 33 -7.48 -1.09 -11.17
N GLY A 34 -7.45 -2.38 -10.97
CA GLY A 34 -6.52 -3.24 -11.68
C GLY A 34 -5.21 -3.48 -10.96
N TRP A 35 -4.96 -2.74 -9.90
CA TRP A 35 -3.74 -2.94 -9.11
C TRP A 35 -4.08 -3.74 -7.87
N GLY A 36 -3.25 -4.74 -7.58
CA GLY A 36 -3.39 -5.49 -6.34
C GLY A 36 -2.43 -4.94 -5.32
N VAL A 37 -2.87 -4.80 -4.07
CA VAL A 37 -2.04 -4.21 -3.02
C VAL A 37 -1.77 -5.25 -1.94
N ASP A 38 -0.51 -5.36 -1.57
CA ASP A 38 -0.07 -6.29 -0.55
C ASP A 38 0.77 -5.58 0.48
N VAL A 39 0.94 -6.21 1.62
CA VAL A 39 1.78 -5.68 2.69
C VAL A 39 2.82 -6.72 3.03
N ASP A 40 4.08 -6.35 3.01
CA ASP A 40 5.18 -7.24 3.34
C ASP A 40 5.78 -6.79 4.66
N GLU A 41 5.57 -7.58 5.68
CA GLU A 41 6.05 -7.22 7.02
C GLU A 41 7.45 -7.72 7.29
N THR A 42 8.05 -8.41 6.34
CA THR A 42 9.39 -8.93 6.53
C THR A 42 10.41 -8.25 5.66
N ALA A 43 10.02 -7.18 4.99
CA ALA A 43 10.94 -6.47 4.12
C ALA A 43 12.01 -5.76 4.95
N THR A 44 13.21 -5.61 4.38
CA THR A 44 14.23 -4.82 5.03
C THR A 44 14.46 -3.55 4.25
N TRP A 45 14.71 -2.50 5.00
CA TRP A 45 14.92 -1.20 4.38
C TRP A 45 16.06 -0.54 5.17
N GLU A 46 17.17 -0.38 4.50
CA GLU A 46 18.34 0.20 5.15
C GLU A 46 18.73 -0.59 6.41
N GLY A 47 18.62 -1.90 6.31
CA GLY A 47 19.05 -2.76 7.41
C GLY A 47 18.02 -3.03 8.48
N ASP A 48 16.88 -2.36 8.42
CA ASP A 48 15.85 -2.55 9.42
C ASP A 48 14.63 -3.22 8.83
N LEU A 49 13.93 -3.99 9.64
CA LEU A 49 12.68 -4.56 9.20
C LEU A 49 11.63 -3.48 9.13
N ARG A 50 10.95 -3.39 8.01
CA ARG A 50 9.92 -2.39 7.82
C ARG A 50 8.73 -3.00 7.13
N VAL A 51 7.57 -2.43 7.36
CA VAL A 51 6.38 -2.84 6.66
C VAL A 51 6.37 -2.13 5.32
N LEU A 52 6.26 -2.91 4.26
CA LEU A 52 6.30 -2.37 2.91
C LEU A 52 4.96 -2.56 2.25
N TRP A 53 4.43 -1.49 1.69
CA TRP A 53 3.15 -1.52 0.97
C TRP A 53 3.47 -1.61 -0.51
N ILE A 54 2.97 -2.65 -1.18
CA ILE A 54 3.36 -2.96 -2.54
C ILE A 54 2.13 -3.03 -3.43
N ALA A 55 2.18 -2.34 -4.55
CA ALA A 55 1.11 -2.40 -5.53
C ALA A 55 1.66 -3.07 -6.79
N ARG A 56 0.90 -4.03 -7.32
CA ARG A 56 1.33 -4.79 -8.49
C ARG A 56 0.23 -4.83 -9.53
N ARG A 57 0.65 -4.78 -10.77
CA ARG A 57 -0.28 -4.97 -11.87
C ARG A 57 0.49 -5.58 -13.03
N GLU A 58 -0.13 -6.54 -13.70
CA GLU A 58 0.51 -7.22 -14.80
C GLU A 58 0.92 -6.23 -15.88
N GLY A 59 2.12 -6.35 -16.38
CA GLY A 59 2.61 -5.44 -17.41
C GLY A 59 3.21 -4.15 -16.87
N HIS A 60 3.25 -3.99 -15.55
CA HIS A 60 3.80 -2.79 -14.95
C HIS A 60 4.81 -3.17 -13.88
N HIS A 61 5.72 -2.27 -13.61
CA HIS A 61 6.65 -2.49 -12.52
C HIS A 61 5.94 -2.32 -11.19
N PRO A 62 6.24 -3.16 -10.20
CA PRO A 62 5.63 -2.97 -8.89
C PRO A 62 6.05 -1.65 -8.27
N GLN A 63 5.14 -1.05 -7.54
CA GLN A 63 5.41 0.19 -6.83
C GLN A 63 5.35 -0.12 -5.34
N ALA A 64 6.32 0.35 -4.59
CA ALA A 64 6.39 0.03 -3.17
C ALA A 64 6.77 1.27 -2.38
N GLU A 65 6.18 1.40 -1.22
CA GLU A 65 6.48 2.50 -0.32
C GLU A 65 6.27 2.06 1.12
N LEU A 66 6.80 2.85 2.04
CA LEU A 66 6.74 2.49 3.45
C LEU A 66 5.42 2.84 4.10
N THR A 67 4.60 3.64 3.47
CA THR A 67 3.28 4.00 4.01
C THR A 67 2.26 3.96 2.89
N PRO A 68 1.00 3.72 3.23
CA PRO A 68 -0.04 3.72 2.19
C PRO A 68 -0.23 5.09 1.55
N ALA A 69 -0.05 6.16 2.30
CA ALA A 69 -0.18 7.49 1.72
C ALA A 69 0.87 7.74 0.67
N LYS A 70 2.10 7.32 0.95
CA LYS A 70 3.17 7.48 -0.01
C LYS A 70 2.96 6.58 -1.22
N LEU A 71 2.43 5.39 -1.01
CA LEU A 71 2.13 4.51 -2.13
C LEU A 71 1.06 5.13 -3.02
N HIS A 72 0.05 5.73 -2.42
CA HIS A 72 -1.00 6.38 -3.19
C HIS A 72 -0.41 7.49 -4.07
N THR A 73 0.45 8.30 -3.51
CA THR A 73 1.08 9.38 -4.25
C THR A 73 1.93 8.82 -5.39
N ARG A 74 2.71 7.77 -5.09
CA ARG A 74 3.58 7.18 -6.08
C ARG A 74 2.79 6.59 -7.24
N LEU A 75 1.69 5.90 -6.94
CA LEU A 75 0.87 5.32 -7.99
C LEU A 75 0.21 6.40 -8.84
N ALA A 76 -0.29 7.44 -8.20
CA ALA A 76 -0.92 8.52 -8.93
C ALA A 76 0.06 9.16 -9.90
N GLU A 77 1.29 9.38 -9.44
CA GLU A 77 2.31 9.97 -10.29
C GLU A 77 2.73 9.03 -11.41
N TYR A 78 2.83 7.74 -11.09
CA TYR A 78 3.23 6.76 -12.09
C TYR A 78 2.18 6.70 -13.19
N LEU A 79 0.91 6.64 -12.83
CA LEU A 79 -0.15 6.54 -13.83
C LEU A 79 -0.28 7.82 -14.64
N GLU A 80 -0.02 8.94 -14.02
CA GLU A 80 -0.04 10.21 -14.72
C GLU A 80 1.06 10.24 -15.78
N ARG A 81 2.23 9.75 -15.44
CA ARG A 81 3.32 9.69 -16.39
C ARG A 81 3.03 8.71 -17.52
N GLU A 82 2.41 7.57 -17.19
CA GLU A 82 2.06 6.60 -18.20
C GLU A 82 1.05 7.17 -19.19
N GLU A 83 0.09 7.89 -18.67
CA GLU A 83 -0.93 8.47 -19.52
C GLU A 83 -0.32 9.53 -20.42
N ARG A 84 0.57 10.33 -19.90
CA ARG A 84 1.23 11.35 -20.66
C ARG A 84 2.11 10.75 -21.74
N ARG A 85 2.81 9.67 -21.42
CA ARG A 85 3.65 9.01 -22.37
C ARG A 85 2.82 8.40 -23.48
N ARG A 86 1.68 7.84 -23.15
CA ARG A 86 0.81 7.25 -24.13
C ARG A 86 0.27 8.32 -25.08
N ALA A 87 -0.10 9.46 -24.54
CA ALA A 87 -0.61 10.55 -25.34
C ALA A 87 0.45 11.07 -26.30
N LEU A 88 1.70 11.10 -25.86
CA LEU A 88 2.76 11.60 -26.70
C LEU A 88 3.19 10.61 -27.76
N SER A 89 2.92 9.34 -27.57
CA SER A 89 3.34 8.37 -28.54
C SER A 89 2.42 8.31 -29.74
N ASN A 90 1.35 8.98 -29.71
CA ASN A 90 0.49 9.01 -30.86
C ASN A 90 0.86 10.17 -31.74
#